data_baf80fe6fe2917d7454d6ffa57da19f0
#
_entry.id   baf80fe6fe2917d7454d6ffa57da19f0
#
_cell.length_a   1.000
_cell.length_b   1.000
_cell.length_c   1.000
_cell.angle_alpha   90.00
_cell.angle_beta   90.00
_cell.angle_gamma   90.00
#
_symmetry.space_group_name_H-M   'P 1'
#
loop_
_entity.id
_entity.type
_entity.pdbx_description
1 polymer ?
#
loop_
_entity_poly.entity_id
_entity_poly.type
_entity_poly.pdbx_seq_one_letter_code
_entity_poly.pdbx_strand_id
1 'polypeptide(L)'
;MAEANSPGSIRRFFRWLFSPSARWSVFALLLAGIVVGAVSVIGTQVAVAVTGTDEFCGNACHSHQKFVYPEHKASVHYANRTGVRAMCTDCHVPHTYPAKLFYKAKAGIVDAYAEVRGTIATQEKFDRERWRLANHVWEDMRADNSANCRTCHDDKAMDSTKQSEVAVKQHKKFRDGKATCIDCHTGVAHKEPEEPKAPAKAASK
;
A
#
# COMPACT_ATOMS: atom_id res chain seq x y z
N MET A 1 -4.56 58.70 23.93
CA MET A 1 -5.45 57.52 23.80
C MET A 1 -4.59 56.36 23.35
N ALA A 2 -4.27 55.42 24.26
CA ALA A 2 -3.47 54.26 23.91
C ALA A 2 -4.42 53.10 23.60
N GLU A 3 -4.43 52.64 22.34
CA GLU A 3 -5.14 51.42 21.94
C GLU A 3 -4.49 50.21 22.60
N ALA A 4 -5.23 49.60 23.51
CA ALA A 4 -4.86 48.37 24.15
C ALA A 4 -4.94 47.25 23.07
N ASN A 5 -3.76 46.83 22.59
CA ASN A 5 -3.59 45.72 21.65
C ASN A 5 -4.06 44.42 22.36
N SER A 6 -5.30 43.99 22.05
CA SER A 6 -5.85 42.76 22.62
C SER A 6 -5.07 41.58 22.07
N PRO A 7 -4.56 40.67 22.89
CA PRO A 7 -3.82 39.51 22.41
C PRO A 7 -4.73 38.69 21.50
N GLY A 8 -4.28 38.46 20.25
CA GLY A 8 -5.06 37.77 19.20
C GLY A 8 -5.66 36.45 19.70
N SER A 9 -6.77 36.04 19.13
CA SER A 9 -7.55 34.85 19.53
C SER A 9 -6.69 33.56 19.63
N ILE A 10 -5.67 33.45 18.80
CA ILE A 10 -4.69 32.34 18.82
C ILE A 10 -3.90 32.31 20.13
N ARG A 11 -3.40 33.46 20.61
CA ARG A 11 -2.64 33.53 21.86
C ARG A 11 -3.52 33.22 23.08
N ARG A 12 -4.81 33.59 23.04
CA ARG A 12 -5.78 33.20 24.08
C ARG A 12 -6.05 31.71 24.07
N PHE A 13 -6.20 31.12 22.90
CA PHE A 13 -6.38 29.66 22.74
C PHE A 13 -5.19 28.89 23.32
N PHE A 14 -3.97 29.23 22.94
CA PHE A 14 -2.77 28.57 23.49
C PHE A 14 -2.63 28.78 25.00
N ARG A 15 -2.92 29.98 25.53
CA ARG A 15 -2.90 30.21 26.96
C ARG A 15 -3.94 29.38 27.71
N TRP A 16 -5.14 29.24 27.18
CA TRP A 16 -6.18 28.35 27.70
C TRP A 16 -5.75 26.87 27.67
N LEU A 17 -5.20 26.44 26.55
CA LEU A 17 -4.75 25.05 26.33
C LEU A 17 -3.64 24.62 27.30
N PHE A 18 -2.71 25.54 27.65
CA PHE A 18 -1.60 25.27 28.54
C PHE A 18 -1.84 25.81 29.96
N SER A 19 -3.01 26.31 30.29
CA SER A 19 -3.31 26.72 31.68
C SER A 19 -3.58 25.47 32.53
N PRO A 20 -3.02 25.39 33.75
CA PRO A 20 -3.32 24.29 34.66
C PRO A 20 -4.81 24.27 35.00
N SER A 21 -5.43 23.11 34.90
CA SER A 21 -6.84 22.94 35.22
C SER A 21 -7.05 22.93 36.72
N ALA A 22 -7.75 23.91 37.26
CA ALA A 22 -8.17 23.94 38.66
C ALA A 22 -9.30 22.93 38.98
N ARG A 23 -9.90 22.34 37.98
CA ARG A 23 -11.09 21.44 38.10
C ARG A 23 -10.76 19.97 38.13
N TRP A 24 -9.61 19.57 37.55
CA TRP A 24 -9.24 18.15 37.36
C TRP A 24 -7.92 17.88 38.08
N SER A 25 -7.86 16.79 38.83
CA SER A 25 -6.60 16.35 39.42
C SER A 25 -5.63 15.88 38.32
N VAL A 26 -4.32 16.03 38.59
CA VAL A 26 -3.28 15.52 37.66
C VAL A 26 -3.51 14.02 37.34
N PHE A 27 -3.91 13.24 38.34
CA PHE A 27 -4.25 11.83 38.17
C PHE A 27 -5.37 11.61 37.14
N ALA A 28 -6.46 12.39 37.24
CA ALA A 28 -7.57 12.27 36.29
C ALA A 28 -7.17 12.62 34.84
N LEU A 29 -6.31 13.64 34.67
CA LEU A 29 -5.78 14.01 33.35
C LEU A 29 -4.85 12.96 32.80
N LEU A 30 -3.98 12.38 33.63
CA LEU A 30 -3.10 11.28 33.20
C LEU A 30 -3.90 10.04 32.82
N LEU A 31 -4.89 9.67 33.65
CA LEU A 31 -5.77 8.53 33.35
C LEU A 31 -6.56 8.73 32.03
N ALA A 32 -7.13 9.93 31.87
CA ALA A 32 -7.82 10.27 30.60
C ALA A 32 -6.87 10.20 29.40
N GLY A 33 -5.64 10.72 29.53
CA GLY A 33 -4.62 10.63 28.49
C GLY A 33 -4.24 9.18 28.15
N ILE A 34 -4.07 8.33 29.15
CA ILE A 34 -3.78 6.90 28.96
C ILE A 34 -4.96 6.21 28.23
N VAL A 35 -6.18 6.46 28.65
CA VAL A 35 -7.38 5.88 28.05
C VAL A 35 -7.51 6.32 26.58
N VAL A 36 -7.40 7.62 26.31
CA VAL A 36 -7.44 8.15 24.94
C VAL A 36 -6.32 7.57 24.08
N GLY A 37 -5.10 7.50 24.63
CA GLY A 37 -3.96 6.91 23.94
C GLY A 37 -4.20 5.43 23.61
N ALA A 38 -4.64 4.65 24.57
CA ALA A 38 -4.96 3.22 24.38
C ALA A 38 -6.05 3.01 23.32
N VAL A 39 -7.15 3.77 23.43
CA VAL A 39 -8.25 3.71 22.44
C VAL A 39 -7.76 4.09 21.04
N SER A 40 -6.93 5.10 20.92
CA SER A 40 -6.36 5.54 19.63
C SER A 40 -5.48 4.45 19.01
N VAL A 41 -4.60 3.84 19.82
CA VAL A 41 -3.72 2.77 19.34
C VAL A 41 -4.54 1.53 18.91
N ILE A 42 -5.45 1.07 19.78
CA ILE A 42 -6.30 -0.08 19.47
C ILE A 42 -7.18 0.20 18.26
N GLY A 43 -7.82 1.36 18.20
CA GLY A 43 -8.65 1.77 17.06
C GLY A 43 -7.86 1.80 15.75
N THR A 44 -6.65 2.33 15.78
CA THR A 44 -5.76 2.32 14.59
C THR A 44 -5.41 0.89 14.16
N GLN A 45 -5.07 0.01 15.10
CA GLN A 45 -4.75 -1.39 14.77
C GLN A 45 -5.95 -2.13 14.19
N VAL A 46 -7.14 -1.95 14.77
CA VAL A 46 -8.38 -2.52 14.24
C VAL A 46 -8.67 -1.99 12.84
N ALA A 47 -8.56 -0.68 12.62
CA ALA A 47 -8.76 -0.07 11.31
C ALA A 47 -7.77 -0.62 10.26
N VAL A 48 -6.49 -0.74 10.61
CA VAL A 48 -5.47 -1.33 9.73
C VAL A 48 -5.77 -2.79 9.42
N ALA A 49 -6.19 -3.58 10.42
CA ALA A 49 -6.52 -4.99 10.23
C ALA A 49 -7.75 -5.17 9.33
N VAL A 50 -8.85 -4.49 9.61
CA VAL A 50 -10.10 -4.59 8.83
C VAL A 50 -9.89 -4.12 7.40
N THR A 51 -9.26 -2.95 7.21
CA THR A 51 -8.97 -2.42 5.87
C THR A 51 -7.84 -3.15 5.15
N GLY A 52 -7.21 -4.14 5.78
CA GLY A 52 -6.18 -4.98 5.18
C GLY A 52 -6.67 -6.33 4.67
N THR A 53 -7.93 -6.68 4.88
CA THR A 53 -8.51 -7.94 4.42
C THR A 53 -8.76 -7.95 2.91
N ASP A 54 -8.74 -9.15 2.31
CA ASP A 54 -9.11 -9.34 0.90
C ASP A 54 -10.56 -8.92 0.63
N GLU A 55 -11.46 -9.13 1.60
CA GLU A 55 -12.86 -8.71 1.52
C GLU A 55 -12.96 -7.19 1.39
N PHE A 56 -12.19 -6.45 2.17
CA PHE A 56 -12.18 -4.99 2.08
C PHE A 56 -11.53 -4.54 0.77
N CYS A 57 -10.31 -4.95 0.49
CA CYS A 57 -9.58 -4.52 -0.71
C CYS A 57 -10.27 -4.96 -2.01
N GLY A 58 -10.84 -6.17 -2.02
CA GLY A 58 -11.45 -6.75 -3.21
C GLY A 58 -12.89 -6.32 -3.46
N ASN A 59 -13.65 -5.88 -2.43
CA ASN A 59 -15.08 -5.64 -2.57
C ASN A 59 -15.52 -4.22 -2.20
N ALA A 60 -14.70 -3.42 -1.49
CA ALA A 60 -15.08 -2.06 -1.11
C ALA A 60 -15.14 -1.11 -2.31
N CYS A 61 -14.33 -1.34 -3.34
CA CYS A 61 -14.30 -0.57 -4.57
C CYS A 61 -14.82 -1.38 -5.75
N HIS A 62 -15.72 -0.81 -6.55
CA HIS A 62 -16.31 -1.49 -7.71
C HIS A 62 -15.29 -1.90 -8.76
N SER A 63 -14.27 -1.09 -8.97
CA SER A 63 -13.18 -1.36 -9.90
C SER A 63 -12.35 -2.58 -9.46
N HIS A 64 -12.03 -2.69 -8.18
CA HIS A 64 -11.31 -3.84 -7.64
C HIS A 64 -12.14 -5.11 -7.76
N GLN A 65 -13.41 -5.05 -7.36
CA GLN A 65 -14.33 -6.19 -7.43
C GLN A 65 -14.48 -6.75 -8.84
N LYS A 66 -14.53 -5.87 -9.86
CA LYS A 66 -14.77 -6.26 -11.24
C LYS A 66 -13.51 -6.72 -11.98
N PHE A 67 -12.37 -6.10 -11.74
CA PHE A 67 -11.20 -6.25 -12.60
C PHE A 67 -10.05 -7.00 -11.93
N VAL A 68 -9.58 -6.57 -10.76
CA VAL A 68 -8.34 -7.11 -10.18
C VAL A 68 -8.57 -8.27 -9.22
N TYR A 69 -9.66 -8.25 -8.45
CA TYR A 69 -9.93 -9.31 -7.47
C TYR A 69 -10.24 -10.67 -8.10
N PRO A 70 -11.01 -10.78 -9.20
CA PRO A 70 -11.17 -12.06 -9.93
C PRO A 70 -9.84 -12.62 -10.44
N GLU A 71 -8.93 -11.79 -10.92
CA GLU A 71 -7.61 -12.21 -11.38
C GLU A 71 -6.76 -12.74 -10.22
N HIS A 72 -6.75 -12.02 -9.09
CA HIS A 72 -6.06 -12.49 -7.88
C HIS A 72 -6.61 -13.84 -7.43
N LYS A 73 -7.93 -14.03 -7.39
CA LYS A 73 -8.55 -15.31 -7.02
C LYS A 73 -8.19 -16.48 -7.94
N ALA A 74 -7.84 -16.20 -9.17
CA ALA A 74 -7.40 -17.21 -10.14
C ALA A 74 -5.88 -17.51 -10.05
N SER A 75 -5.13 -16.75 -9.24
CA SER A 75 -3.68 -16.88 -9.13
C SER A 75 -3.26 -17.97 -8.13
N VAL A 76 -2.02 -18.46 -8.30
CA VAL A 76 -1.38 -19.39 -7.34
C VAL A 76 -1.11 -18.75 -5.98
N HIS A 77 -1.12 -17.43 -5.89
CA HIS A 77 -0.96 -16.70 -4.63
C HIS A 77 -2.26 -16.66 -3.82
N TYR A 78 -3.41 -16.84 -4.46
CA TYR A 78 -4.69 -16.96 -3.77
C TYR A 78 -5.01 -18.40 -3.36
N ALA A 79 -4.79 -19.37 -4.26
CA ALA A 79 -5.08 -20.78 -4.01
C ALA A 79 -4.00 -21.67 -4.61
N ASN A 80 -3.36 -22.47 -3.77
CA ASN A 80 -2.28 -23.38 -4.15
C ASN A 80 -2.29 -24.66 -3.31
N ARG A 81 -1.43 -25.61 -3.69
CA ARG A 81 -1.31 -26.92 -3.02
C ARG A 81 -0.83 -26.86 -1.57
N THR A 82 -0.19 -25.77 -1.15
CA THR A 82 0.36 -25.62 0.21
C THR A 82 -0.64 -25.02 1.19
N GLY A 83 -1.73 -24.40 0.70
CA GLY A 83 -2.72 -23.70 1.50
C GLY A 83 -2.27 -22.34 2.03
N VAL A 84 -1.08 -21.87 1.68
CA VAL A 84 -0.61 -20.52 2.04
C VAL A 84 -1.18 -19.51 1.04
N ARG A 85 -2.02 -18.60 1.55
CA ARG A 85 -2.63 -17.52 0.74
C ARG A 85 -1.95 -16.20 1.02
N ALA A 86 -1.58 -15.49 -0.04
CA ALA A 86 -1.16 -14.10 0.05
C ALA A 86 -2.38 -13.19 -0.12
N MET A 87 -2.57 -12.26 0.81
CA MET A 87 -3.59 -11.21 0.73
C MET A 87 -3.11 -10.05 -0.15
N CYS A 88 -4.05 -9.21 -0.60
CA CYS A 88 -3.71 -8.00 -1.35
C CYS A 88 -2.64 -7.16 -0.64
N THR A 89 -2.77 -7.01 0.68
CA THR A 89 -1.83 -6.24 1.51
C THR A 89 -0.45 -6.85 1.64
N ASP A 90 -0.31 -8.16 1.45
CA ASP A 90 1.00 -8.82 1.56
C ASP A 90 1.94 -8.41 0.43
N CYS A 91 1.38 -8.06 -0.74
CA CYS A 91 2.14 -7.58 -1.88
C CYS A 91 2.15 -6.05 -2.01
N HIS A 92 1.03 -5.38 -1.65
CA HIS A 92 0.82 -3.96 -1.96
C HIS A 92 1.08 -3.01 -0.80
N VAL A 93 1.16 -3.47 0.45
CA VAL A 93 1.31 -2.61 1.61
C VAL A 93 2.61 -2.91 2.36
N PRO A 94 3.47 -1.92 2.65
CA PRO A 94 4.67 -2.15 3.43
C PRO A 94 4.38 -2.83 4.78
N HIS A 95 5.22 -3.79 5.15
CA HIS A 95 5.03 -4.54 6.40
C HIS A 95 5.50 -3.78 7.65
N THR A 96 6.35 -2.75 7.47
CA THR A 96 6.98 -2.01 8.58
C THR A 96 6.18 -0.79 8.99
N TYR A 97 6.13 -0.49 10.28
CA TYR A 97 5.66 0.78 10.81
C TYR A 97 6.82 1.79 10.85
N PRO A 98 6.58 3.10 10.60
CA PRO A 98 5.29 3.75 10.31
C PRO A 98 4.89 3.72 8.81
N ALA A 99 5.71 3.15 7.92
CA ALA A 99 5.49 3.16 6.47
C ALA A 99 4.10 2.60 6.10
N LYS A 100 3.67 1.51 6.76
CA LYS A 100 2.34 0.92 6.60
C LYS A 100 1.22 1.94 6.78
N LEU A 101 1.27 2.77 7.81
CA LEU A 101 0.22 3.75 8.11
C LEU A 101 0.17 4.85 7.06
N PHE A 102 1.33 5.40 6.70
CA PHE A 102 1.41 6.44 5.66
C PHE A 102 0.96 5.94 4.30
N TYR A 103 1.37 4.72 3.94
CA TYR A 103 0.97 4.11 2.69
C TYR A 103 -0.55 3.91 2.64
N LYS A 104 -1.15 3.30 3.68
CA LYS A 104 -2.60 3.07 3.73
C LYS A 104 -3.39 4.37 3.73
N ALA A 105 -2.95 5.40 4.43
CA ALA A 105 -3.60 6.71 4.41
C ALA A 105 -3.54 7.35 3.02
N LYS A 106 -2.35 7.36 2.38
CA LYS A 106 -2.17 7.88 1.02
C LYS A 106 -3.02 7.10 0.02
N ALA A 107 -2.89 5.77 -0.01
CA ALA A 107 -3.62 4.91 -0.94
C ALA A 107 -5.14 5.05 -0.75
N GLY A 108 -5.63 5.02 0.50
CA GLY A 108 -7.06 5.17 0.78
C GLY A 108 -7.65 6.48 0.24
N ILE A 109 -6.92 7.60 0.34
CA ILE A 109 -7.36 8.89 -0.19
C ILE A 109 -7.34 8.88 -1.73
N VAL A 110 -6.23 8.42 -2.32
CA VAL A 110 -6.04 8.43 -3.78
C VAL A 110 -7.01 7.49 -4.46
N ASP A 111 -7.17 6.27 -3.93
CA ASP A 111 -8.04 5.25 -4.52
C ASP A 111 -9.52 5.62 -4.37
N ALA A 112 -9.94 6.14 -3.18
CA ALA A 112 -11.29 6.63 -2.99
C ALA A 112 -11.61 7.79 -3.95
N TYR A 113 -10.68 8.71 -4.15
CA TYR A 113 -10.85 9.80 -5.12
C TYR A 113 -10.97 9.27 -6.54
N ALA A 114 -10.12 8.34 -6.95
CA ALA A 114 -10.14 7.74 -8.28
C ALA A 114 -11.44 6.96 -8.55
N GLU A 115 -11.95 6.24 -7.54
CA GLU A 115 -13.21 5.50 -7.61
C GLU A 115 -14.40 6.44 -7.78
N VAL A 116 -14.49 7.51 -6.96
CA VAL A 116 -15.55 8.53 -7.07
C VAL A 116 -15.51 9.24 -8.43
N ARG A 117 -14.34 9.51 -8.95
CA ARG A 117 -14.15 10.10 -10.29
C ARG A 117 -14.45 9.12 -11.43
N GLY A 118 -14.60 7.83 -11.15
CA GLY A 118 -14.82 6.80 -12.17
C GLY A 118 -13.65 6.66 -13.16
N THR A 119 -12.42 6.85 -12.68
CA THR A 119 -11.19 6.84 -13.51
C THR A 119 -11.04 5.51 -14.25
N ILE A 120 -11.37 4.41 -13.57
CA ILE A 120 -11.30 3.04 -14.11
C ILE A 120 -12.63 2.28 -13.95
N ALA A 121 -13.76 2.99 -14.06
CA ALA A 121 -15.08 2.43 -13.77
C ALA A 121 -15.59 1.42 -14.81
N THR A 122 -15.05 1.43 -16.05
CA THR A 122 -15.41 0.49 -17.12
C THR A 122 -14.20 -0.32 -17.56
N GLN A 123 -14.45 -1.46 -18.24
CA GLN A 123 -13.40 -2.32 -18.76
C GLN A 123 -12.44 -1.54 -19.68
N GLU A 124 -12.98 -0.74 -20.59
CA GLU A 124 -12.18 0.02 -21.55
C GLU A 124 -11.28 1.07 -20.87
N LYS A 125 -11.80 1.72 -19.79
CA LYS A 125 -11.01 2.67 -19.00
C LYS A 125 -9.92 1.94 -18.25
N PHE A 126 -10.24 0.79 -17.64
CA PHE A 126 -9.28 -0.02 -16.91
C PHE A 126 -8.16 -0.53 -17.83
N ASP A 127 -8.50 -1.09 -18.99
CA ASP A 127 -7.52 -1.62 -19.94
C ASP A 127 -6.57 -0.54 -20.45
N ARG A 128 -7.08 0.66 -20.69
CA ARG A 128 -6.25 1.81 -21.10
C ARG A 128 -5.26 2.26 -20.02
N GLU A 129 -5.67 2.20 -18.75
CA GLU A 129 -4.84 2.65 -17.62
C GLU A 129 -3.97 1.52 -17.04
N ARG A 130 -4.26 0.27 -17.39
CA ARG A 130 -3.69 -0.93 -16.77
C ARG A 130 -2.16 -0.95 -16.78
N TRP A 131 -1.54 -0.63 -17.93
CA TRP A 131 -0.08 -0.55 -18.04
C TRP A 131 0.51 0.49 -17.06
N ARG A 132 -0.05 1.67 -17.05
CA ARG A 132 0.42 2.75 -16.17
C ARG A 132 0.29 2.38 -14.68
N LEU A 133 -0.86 1.78 -14.32
CA LEU A 133 -1.10 1.33 -12.94
C LEU A 133 -0.14 0.21 -12.54
N ALA A 134 0.06 -0.78 -13.38
CA ALA A 134 0.99 -1.88 -13.12
C ALA A 134 2.43 -1.38 -13.00
N ASN A 135 2.87 -0.52 -13.93
CA ASN A 135 4.23 0.01 -13.92
C ASN A 135 4.51 0.82 -12.65
N HIS A 136 3.54 1.61 -12.17
CA HIS A 136 3.68 2.34 -10.90
C HIS A 136 3.92 1.38 -9.72
N VAL A 137 3.16 0.28 -9.62
CA VAL A 137 3.36 -0.73 -8.58
C VAL A 137 4.72 -1.43 -8.73
N TRP A 138 5.13 -1.75 -9.95
CA TRP A 138 6.43 -2.37 -10.20
C TRP A 138 7.59 -1.43 -9.84
N GLU A 139 7.46 -0.13 -10.07
CA GLU A 139 8.45 0.88 -9.66
C GLU A 139 8.59 0.93 -8.14
N ASP A 140 7.47 0.95 -7.40
CA ASP A 140 7.49 0.90 -5.93
C ASP A 140 8.17 -0.39 -5.43
N MET A 141 7.85 -1.55 -6.03
CA MET A 141 8.46 -2.83 -5.67
C MET A 141 9.95 -2.91 -6.03
N ARG A 142 10.40 -2.25 -7.10
CA ARG A 142 11.85 -2.12 -7.42
C ARG A 142 12.55 -1.25 -6.39
N ALA A 143 11.94 -0.13 -6.02
CA ALA A 143 12.53 0.84 -5.09
C ALA A 143 12.81 0.25 -3.71
N ASP A 144 12.00 -0.71 -3.24
CA ASP A 144 12.19 -1.40 -1.95
C ASP A 144 12.87 -2.78 -2.08
N ASN A 145 13.43 -3.11 -3.25
CA ASN A 145 14.04 -4.40 -3.54
C ASN A 145 13.07 -5.57 -3.34
N SER A 146 11.83 -5.40 -3.76
CA SER A 146 10.75 -6.38 -3.64
C SER A 146 10.58 -6.91 -2.21
N ALA A 147 10.65 -6.00 -1.21
CA ALA A 147 10.65 -6.35 0.20
C ALA A 147 9.44 -7.19 0.59
N ASN A 148 8.28 -6.88 0.05
CA ASN A 148 7.05 -7.62 0.34
C ASN A 148 7.12 -9.09 -0.15
N CYS A 149 7.69 -9.35 -1.32
CA CYS A 149 7.89 -10.71 -1.83
C CYS A 149 8.79 -11.53 -0.87
N ARG A 150 9.80 -10.88 -0.34
CA ARG A 150 10.83 -11.48 0.53
C ARG A 150 10.33 -11.81 1.93
N THR A 151 9.14 -11.38 2.31
CA THR A 151 8.51 -11.80 3.59
C THR A 151 8.10 -13.26 3.59
N CYS A 152 7.80 -13.81 2.39
CA CYS A 152 7.42 -15.22 2.22
C CYS A 152 8.47 -16.00 1.42
N HIS A 153 9.18 -15.34 0.48
CA HIS A 153 10.18 -15.96 -0.38
C HIS A 153 11.60 -15.62 0.11
N ASP A 154 12.17 -16.48 0.96
CA ASP A 154 13.56 -16.36 1.41
C ASP A 154 14.49 -16.92 0.32
N ASP A 155 15.29 -16.05 -0.29
CA ASP A 155 16.26 -16.44 -1.34
C ASP A 155 17.36 -17.38 -0.84
N LYS A 156 17.68 -17.32 0.46
CA LYS A 156 18.65 -18.24 1.07
C LYS A 156 18.11 -19.65 1.27
N ALA A 157 16.77 -19.77 1.38
CA ALA A 157 16.09 -21.06 1.49
C ALA A 157 15.76 -21.68 0.11
N MET A 158 16.00 -20.97 -0.99
CA MET A 158 15.77 -21.48 -2.35
C MET A 158 16.82 -22.51 -2.74
N ASP A 159 16.40 -23.76 -2.89
CA ASP A 159 17.26 -24.86 -3.35
C ASP A 159 17.56 -24.75 -4.84
N SER A 160 18.78 -24.38 -5.19
CA SER A 160 19.21 -24.22 -6.57
C SER A 160 19.22 -25.52 -7.38
N THR A 161 19.29 -26.68 -6.71
CA THR A 161 19.27 -27.98 -7.40
C THR A 161 17.90 -28.34 -7.96
N LYS A 162 16.84 -27.70 -7.44
CA LYS A 162 15.44 -27.87 -7.87
C LYS A 162 15.00 -26.79 -8.88
N GLN A 163 15.91 -25.93 -9.30
CA GLN A 163 15.65 -24.87 -10.26
C GLN A 163 16.22 -25.21 -11.63
N SER A 164 15.64 -24.65 -12.68
CA SER A 164 16.26 -24.72 -14.01
C SER A 164 17.56 -23.90 -14.03
N GLU A 165 18.49 -24.25 -14.93
CA GLU A 165 19.77 -23.52 -15.09
C GLU A 165 19.55 -22.03 -15.35
N VAL A 166 18.52 -21.68 -16.12
CA VAL A 166 18.14 -20.29 -16.39
C VAL A 166 17.72 -19.59 -15.10
N ALA A 167 16.87 -20.22 -14.29
CA ALA A 167 16.42 -19.66 -13.02
C ALA A 167 17.60 -19.46 -12.05
N VAL A 168 18.50 -20.43 -11.93
CA VAL A 168 19.72 -20.31 -11.10
C VAL A 168 20.56 -19.11 -11.50
N LYS A 169 20.78 -18.93 -12.82
CA LYS A 169 21.54 -17.80 -13.37
C LYS A 169 20.88 -16.45 -13.09
N GLN A 170 19.55 -16.35 -13.22
CA GLN A 170 18.83 -15.09 -12.96
C GLN A 170 18.74 -14.80 -11.45
N HIS A 171 18.50 -15.80 -10.60
CA HIS A 171 18.51 -15.62 -9.16
C HIS A 171 19.89 -15.23 -8.62
N LYS A 172 20.98 -15.63 -9.32
CA LYS A 172 22.31 -15.10 -9.01
C LYS A 172 22.38 -13.58 -9.22
N LYS A 173 21.80 -13.04 -10.30
CA LYS A 173 21.75 -11.57 -10.50
C LYS A 173 21.02 -10.86 -9.37
N PHE A 174 19.91 -11.44 -8.89
CA PHE A 174 19.19 -10.94 -7.74
C PHE A 174 20.06 -10.92 -6.47
N ARG A 175 20.75 -12.02 -6.16
CA ARG A 175 21.65 -12.09 -5.01
C ARG A 175 22.84 -11.14 -5.10
N ASP A 176 23.31 -10.86 -6.33
CA ASP A 176 24.38 -9.90 -6.63
C ASP A 176 23.85 -8.42 -6.58
N GLY A 177 22.57 -8.18 -6.26
CA GLY A 177 21.97 -6.84 -6.22
C GLY A 177 21.76 -6.16 -7.57
N LYS A 178 21.78 -6.93 -8.67
CA LYS A 178 21.66 -6.43 -10.05
C LYS A 178 20.22 -6.49 -10.60
N ALA A 179 19.31 -7.12 -9.87
CA ALA A 179 17.90 -7.24 -10.24
C ALA A 179 17.06 -7.40 -8.96
N THR A 180 15.77 -7.13 -9.05
CA THR A 180 14.78 -7.40 -8.01
C THR A 180 13.85 -8.53 -8.44
N CYS A 181 13.02 -9.05 -7.54
CA CYS A 181 12.08 -10.12 -7.87
C CYS A 181 11.11 -9.67 -8.98
N ILE A 182 10.60 -8.45 -8.89
CA ILE A 182 9.60 -7.91 -9.82
C ILE A 182 10.17 -7.64 -11.23
N ASP A 183 11.48 -7.54 -11.40
CA ASP A 183 12.07 -7.36 -12.73
C ASP A 183 11.86 -8.56 -13.66
N CYS A 184 11.58 -9.74 -13.08
CA CYS A 184 11.37 -10.98 -13.83
C CYS A 184 10.04 -11.64 -13.51
N HIS A 185 9.44 -11.37 -12.35
CA HIS A 185 8.22 -12.01 -11.85
C HIS A 185 7.03 -11.06 -11.88
N THR A 186 6.74 -10.49 -13.04
CA THR A 186 5.47 -9.77 -13.33
C THR A 186 4.32 -10.76 -13.56
N GLY A 187 3.08 -10.31 -13.47
CA GLY A 187 1.92 -11.16 -13.75
C GLY A 187 1.64 -12.29 -12.74
N VAL A 188 2.27 -12.30 -11.55
CA VAL A 188 2.16 -13.40 -10.56
C VAL A 188 0.81 -13.46 -9.85
N ALA A 189 0.07 -12.36 -9.77
CA ALA A 189 -1.24 -12.28 -9.11
C ALA A 189 -2.33 -11.66 -10.00
N HIS A 190 -1.94 -10.92 -11.02
CA HIS A 190 -2.83 -10.27 -11.99
C HIS A 190 -2.33 -10.55 -13.40
N LYS A 191 -3.24 -10.45 -14.39
CA LYS A 191 -2.84 -10.54 -15.79
C LYS A 191 -1.83 -9.44 -16.11
N GLU A 192 -0.73 -9.82 -16.72
CA GLU A 192 0.28 -8.87 -17.16
C GLU A 192 -0.30 -7.98 -18.29
N PRO A 193 -0.21 -6.65 -18.15
CA PRO A 193 -0.65 -5.75 -19.20
C PRO A 193 0.31 -5.77 -20.39
N GLU A 194 -0.23 -5.55 -21.59
CA GLU A 194 0.61 -5.30 -22.76
C GLU A 194 1.27 -3.93 -22.66
N GLU A 195 2.57 -3.87 -22.95
CA GLU A 195 3.27 -2.60 -23.05
C GLU A 195 2.70 -1.79 -24.23
N PRO A 196 2.35 -0.50 -24.02
CA PRO A 196 1.89 0.33 -25.13
C PRO A 196 2.96 0.40 -26.22
N LYS A 197 2.60 0.04 -27.43
CA LYS A 197 3.53 0.20 -28.57
C LYS A 197 3.92 1.66 -28.70
N ALA A 198 5.20 1.95 -28.69
CA ALA A 198 5.70 3.29 -28.93
C ALA A 198 5.05 3.84 -30.21
N PRO A 199 4.57 5.10 -30.23
CA PRO A 199 4.03 5.66 -31.45
C PRO A 199 5.07 5.51 -32.57
N ALA A 200 4.66 4.90 -33.69
CA ALA A 200 5.55 4.76 -34.84
C ALA A 200 6.14 6.13 -35.15
N LYS A 201 7.47 6.23 -35.11
CA LYS A 201 8.15 7.49 -35.49
C LYS A 201 7.57 7.89 -36.84
N ALA A 202 6.86 9.03 -36.88
CA ALA A 202 6.37 9.57 -38.13
C ALA A 202 7.59 9.63 -39.08
N ALA A 203 7.51 8.86 -40.16
CA ALA A 203 8.54 8.88 -41.20
C ALA A 203 8.62 10.34 -41.67
N SER A 204 9.69 11.03 -41.32
CA SER A 204 10.00 12.33 -41.85
C SER A 204 10.22 12.17 -43.34
N LYS A 205 9.26 12.70 -44.13
CA LYS A 205 9.46 12.90 -45.56
C LYS A 205 10.40 14.08 -45.78
#